data_d0c74d880dafdeb0be49f527738e14b6
#
_entry.id   d0c74d880dafdeb0be49f527738e14b6
#
_cell.length_a   1.000
_cell.length_b   1.000
_cell.length_c   1.000
_cell.angle_alpha   90.00
_cell.angle_beta   90.00
_cell.angle_gamma   90.00
#
_symmetry.space_group_name_H-M   'P 1'
#
loop_
_entity.id
_entity.type
_entity.pdbx_description
1 polymer ?
#
loop_
_entity_poly.entity_id
_entity_poly.type
_entity_poly.pdbx_seq_one_letter_code
_entity_poly.pdbx_strand_id
1 'polypeptide(L)'
;AVASVRGTIIATHPDLASGRFIAEGVEVLRIDPGEYELALAEAQADLAALETDATQLDAERANLEGVLGLERARLALAEQELARTEHLVAQGSVPQTRLDEQLRATLAFRRTVQELENALALIPVQGDRLNAQMDRTRIRIARAERDLSLTRLLAPFDMRVTSRQVEAFQFVNAGQPLFAGEGVAQTEIVAQIPVDGFRRIVTAVLGAGTLAPLDRMHAADMSGVGAEVRLAGTEIAGPARVAQVEAGLDPRTRTVQVVLSVDTPYDFGADGMPLVANMYLAVDLTGPPLPPRVVLPDHAVHEGRVLIMDAQGRLELRAVDVAFRQGGQAILQGGVEPGERVVLTDVVPAIAGRRLRIADTGVTE
;
A
#
# COMPACT_ATOMS: atom_id res chain seq x y z
N ALA A 1 6.22 -14.05 -9.19
CA ALA A 1 6.24 -13.13 -10.33
C ALA A 1 5.62 -13.77 -11.56
N VAL A 2 4.97 -12.97 -12.40
CA VAL A 2 4.32 -13.40 -13.65
C VAL A 2 4.83 -12.54 -14.79
N ALA A 3 4.83 -13.07 -16.02
CA ALA A 3 5.15 -12.31 -17.20
C ALA A 3 4.06 -11.26 -17.46
N SER A 4 4.44 -10.01 -17.62
CA SER A 4 3.50 -8.93 -17.98
C SER A 4 3.31 -8.82 -19.48
N VAL A 5 4.29 -9.27 -20.26
CA VAL A 5 4.31 -9.25 -21.73
C VAL A 5 4.73 -10.64 -22.23
N ARG A 6 4.40 -10.95 -23.49
CA ARG A 6 4.80 -12.21 -24.13
C ARG A 6 6.18 -12.09 -24.78
N GLY A 7 6.85 -13.19 -25.00
CA GLY A 7 8.10 -13.25 -25.78
C GLY A 7 9.03 -14.36 -25.32
N THR A 8 10.19 -14.45 -25.94
CA THR A 8 11.22 -15.42 -25.58
C THR A 8 12.12 -14.86 -24.49
N ILE A 9 12.41 -15.64 -23.46
CA ILE A 9 13.38 -15.27 -22.43
C ILE A 9 14.77 -15.33 -23.02
N ILE A 10 15.50 -14.22 -23.08
CA ILE A 10 16.85 -14.15 -23.65
C ILE A 10 17.95 -14.17 -22.57
N ALA A 11 17.59 -13.79 -21.35
CA ALA A 11 18.54 -13.80 -20.22
C ALA A 11 17.83 -14.12 -18.91
N THR A 12 18.50 -14.85 -18.02
CA THR A 12 18.09 -15.10 -16.64
C THR A 12 19.26 -14.84 -15.71
N HIS A 13 18.98 -14.28 -14.54
CA HIS A 13 20.01 -14.04 -13.53
C HIS A 13 20.60 -15.39 -13.07
N PRO A 14 21.93 -15.50 -12.87
CA PRO A 14 22.57 -16.75 -12.41
C PRO A 14 22.01 -17.28 -11.09
N ASP A 15 21.66 -16.36 -10.17
CA ASP A 15 21.07 -16.71 -8.88
C ASP A 15 19.53 -16.89 -8.93
N LEU A 16 18.92 -16.95 -10.10
CA LEU A 16 17.51 -17.35 -10.23
C LEU A 16 17.39 -18.86 -10.07
N ALA A 17 17.75 -19.33 -8.88
CA ALA A 17 17.68 -20.73 -8.48
C ALA A 17 17.13 -20.84 -7.06
N SER A 18 16.41 -21.90 -6.76
CA SER A 18 15.80 -22.12 -5.43
C SER A 18 16.84 -21.99 -4.31
N GLY A 19 16.50 -21.21 -3.29
CA GLY A 19 17.35 -20.95 -2.12
C GLY A 19 18.35 -19.80 -2.26
N ARG A 20 18.54 -19.23 -3.45
CA ARG A 20 19.44 -18.11 -3.71
C ARG A 20 18.79 -16.77 -3.39
N PHE A 21 19.64 -15.78 -3.10
CA PHE A 21 19.23 -14.42 -2.80
C PHE A 21 19.44 -13.50 -3.99
N ILE A 22 18.49 -12.61 -4.23
CA ILE A 22 18.56 -11.56 -5.25
C ILE A 22 18.18 -10.25 -4.58
N ALA A 23 19.03 -9.23 -4.74
CA ALA A 23 18.79 -7.91 -4.18
C ALA A 23 17.72 -7.13 -4.98
N GLU A 24 17.07 -6.17 -4.32
CA GLU A 24 16.12 -5.24 -4.94
C GLU A 24 16.76 -4.54 -6.15
N GLY A 25 15.95 -4.33 -7.20
CA GLY A 25 16.36 -3.64 -8.43
C GLY A 25 17.26 -4.45 -9.37
N VAL A 26 17.73 -5.63 -8.98
CA VAL A 26 18.50 -6.51 -9.85
C VAL A 26 17.62 -7.11 -10.94
N GLU A 27 18.12 -7.13 -12.19
CA GLU A 27 17.42 -7.76 -13.30
C GLU A 27 17.42 -9.29 -13.15
N VAL A 28 16.23 -9.84 -12.91
CA VAL A 28 16.03 -11.27 -12.67
C VAL A 28 15.96 -12.06 -13.97
N LEU A 29 15.24 -11.52 -14.95
CA LEU A 29 15.15 -12.09 -16.29
C LEU A 29 14.79 -11.01 -17.32
N ARG A 30 15.11 -11.28 -18.58
CA ARG A 30 14.81 -10.42 -19.71
C ARG A 30 14.10 -11.21 -20.82
N ILE A 31 12.97 -10.65 -21.25
CA ILE A 31 12.24 -11.10 -22.43
C ILE A 31 12.81 -10.34 -23.63
N ASP A 32 12.83 -10.95 -24.80
CA ASP A 32 13.32 -10.34 -26.04
C ASP A 32 12.59 -9.01 -26.31
N PRO A 33 13.30 -7.87 -26.32
CA PRO A 33 12.69 -6.56 -26.51
C PRO A 33 12.42 -6.21 -27.98
N GLY A 34 12.90 -7.00 -28.95
CA GLY A 34 12.96 -6.61 -30.34
C GLY A 34 11.61 -6.19 -30.94
N GLU A 35 10.52 -6.94 -30.71
CA GLU A 35 9.17 -6.54 -31.15
C GLU A 35 8.71 -5.22 -30.52
N TYR A 36 9.05 -4.98 -29.26
CA TYR A 36 8.65 -3.79 -28.50
C TYR A 36 9.44 -2.55 -28.89
N GLU A 37 10.74 -2.71 -29.18
CA GLU A 37 11.61 -1.66 -29.71
C GLU A 37 11.15 -1.21 -31.11
N LEU A 38 10.78 -2.16 -31.97
CA LEU A 38 10.23 -1.86 -33.29
C LEU A 38 8.89 -1.13 -33.21
N ALA A 39 7.98 -1.57 -32.33
CA ALA A 39 6.69 -0.91 -32.12
C ALA A 39 6.85 0.53 -31.59
N LEU A 40 7.83 0.75 -30.71
CA LEU A 40 8.17 2.09 -30.20
C LEU A 40 8.71 2.97 -31.34
N ALA A 41 9.66 2.45 -32.13
CA ALA A 41 10.26 3.19 -33.24
C ALA A 41 9.22 3.55 -34.30
N GLU A 42 8.28 2.64 -34.65
CA GLU A 42 7.17 2.90 -35.58
C GLU A 42 6.27 4.04 -35.05
N ALA A 43 5.86 4.00 -33.80
CA ALA A 43 5.03 5.05 -33.21
C ALA A 43 5.74 6.41 -33.13
N GLN A 44 7.05 6.41 -32.91
CA GLN A 44 7.88 7.64 -32.95
C GLN A 44 7.99 8.21 -34.37
N ALA A 45 8.17 7.35 -35.36
CA ALA A 45 8.18 7.77 -36.76
C ALA A 45 6.84 8.36 -37.23
N ASP A 46 5.72 7.75 -36.81
CA ASP A 46 4.37 8.29 -37.00
C ASP A 46 4.21 9.71 -36.41
N LEU A 47 4.73 9.93 -35.21
CA LEU A 47 4.68 11.26 -34.59
C LEU A 47 5.49 12.28 -35.38
N ALA A 48 6.71 11.93 -35.79
CA ALA A 48 7.58 12.81 -36.58
C ALA A 48 6.95 13.19 -37.93
N ALA A 49 6.22 12.27 -38.56
CA ALA A 49 5.46 12.57 -39.78
C ALA A 49 4.35 13.60 -39.52
N LEU A 50 3.56 13.43 -38.44
CA LEU A 50 2.51 14.37 -38.02
C LEU A 50 3.07 15.75 -37.64
N GLU A 51 4.24 15.82 -37.01
CA GLU A 51 4.94 17.08 -36.71
C GLU A 51 5.39 17.80 -37.98
N THR A 52 5.79 17.05 -39.02
CA THR A 52 6.10 17.60 -40.33
C THR A 52 4.85 18.18 -40.99
N ASP A 53 3.71 17.46 -40.93
CA ASP A 53 2.42 17.95 -41.43
C ASP A 53 1.98 19.24 -40.71
N ALA A 54 2.22 19.33 -39.41
CA ALA A 54 1.94 20.55 -38.62
C ALA A 54 2.78 21.73 -39.10
N THR A 55 4.06 21.51 -39.37
CA THR A 55 4.97 22.52 -39.88
C THR A 55 4.53 22.99 -41.28
N GLN A 56 4.06 22.06 -42.12
CA GLN A 56 3.53 22.40 -43.44
C GLN A 56 2.27 23.26 -43.34
N LEU A 57 1.35 22.92 -42.42
CA LEU A 57 0.12 23.70 -42.19
C LEU A 57 0.43 25.12 -41.68
N ASP A 58 1.41 25.29 -40.83
CA ASP A 58 1.87 26.61 -40.37
C ASP A 58 2.46 27.44 -41.50
N ALA A 59 3.23 26.82 -42.41
CA ALA A 59 3.75 27.49 -43.59
C ALA A 59 2.61 27.89 -44.56
N GLU A 60 1.60 27.04 -44.74
CA GLU A 60 0.41 27.34 -45.55
C GLU A 60 -0.37 28.53 -44.97
N ARG A 61 -0.58 28.54 -43.65
CA ARG A 61 -1.19 29.69 -42.92
C ARG A 61 -0.44 31.00 -43.19
N ALA A 62 0.88 30.99 -42.99
CA ALA A 62 1.70 32.19 -43.20
C ALA A 62 1.63 32.71 -44.66
N ASN A 63 1.59 31.78 -45.64
CA ASN A 63 1.42 32.15 -47.04
C ASN A 63 0.05 32.79 -47.33
N LEU A 64 -1.04 32.15 -46.83
CA LEU A 64 -2.41 32.69 -46.96
C LEU A 64 -2.54 34.08 -46.31
N GLU A 65 -1.98 34.27 -45.11
CA GLU A 65 -1.95 35.59 -44.40
C GLU A 65 -1.21 36.63 -45.25
N GLY A 66 -0.08 36.28 -45.85
CA GLY A 66 0.68 37.19 -46.73
C GLY A 66 -0.11 37.61 -47.99
N VAL A 67 -0.73 36.61 -48.67
CA VAL A 67 -1.57 36.88 -49.85
C VAL A 67 -2.80 37.72 -49.47
N LEU A 68 -3.47 37.37 -48.38
CA LEU A 68 -4.63 38.16 -47.90
C LEU A 68 -4.28 39.60 -47.60
N GLY A 69 -3.09 39.87 -47.02
CA GLY A 69 -2.60 41.21 -46.77
C GLY A 69 -2.48 42.04 -48.07
N LEU A 70 -1.94 41.42 -49.15
CA LEU A 70 -1.82 42.06 -50.47
C LEU A 70 -3.18 42.33 -51.08
N GLU A 71 -4.10 41.35 -51.08
CA GLU A 71 -5.44 41.48 -51.68
C GLU A 71 -6.31 42.48 -50.90
N ARG A 72 -6.18 42.61 -49.60
CA ARG A 72 -6.81 43.69 -48.79
C ARG A 72 -6.30 45.05 -49.16
N ALA A 73 -5.00 45.22 -49.41
CA ALA A 73 -4.45 46.48 -49.87
C ALA A 73 -4.97 46.87 -51.28
N ARG A 74 -5.10 45.86 -52.20
CA ARG A 74 -5.71 46.07 -53.51
C ARG A 74 -7.18 46.44 -53.41
N LEU A 75 -7.96 45.81 -52.58
CA LEU A 75 -9.36 46.12 -52.32
C LEU A 75 -9.52 47.53 -51.80
N ALA A 76 -8.70 47.95 -50.79
CA ALA A 76 -8.75 49.30 -50.24
C ALA A 76 -8.48 50.39 -51.30
N LEU A 77 -7.52 50.12 -52.25
CA LEU A 77 -7.25 51.02 -53.33
C LEU A 77 -8.43 51.07 -54.32
N ALA A 78 -9.05 49.93 -54.67
CA ALA A 78 -10.21 49.85 -55.56
C ALA A 78 -11.45 50.59 -54.92
N GLU A 79 -11.64 50.48 -53.62
CA GLU A 79 -12.72 51.14 -52.88
C GLU A 79 -12.51 52.69 -52.88
N GLN A 80 -11.27 53.17 -52.71
CA GLN A 80 -10.96 54.58 -52.85
C GLN A 80 -11.24 55.12 -54.25
N GLU A 81 -10.89 54.36 -55.31
CA GLU A 81 -11.15 54.74 -56.71
C GLU A 81 -12.64 54.67 -57.05
N LEU A 82 -13.40 53.71 -56.48
CA LEU A 82 -14.84 53.63 -56.61
C LEU A 82 -15.50 54.89 -56.00
N ALA A 83 -15.14 55.25 -54.74
CA ALA A 83 -15.66 56.45 -54.10
C ALA A 83 -15.35 57.76 -54.87
N ARG A 84 -14.16 57.85 -55.43
CA ARG A 84 -13.79 58.95 -56.34
C ARG A 84 -14.68 58.99 -57.58
N THR A 85 -14.88 57.88 -58.24
CA THR A 85 -15.71 57.73 -59.43
C THR A 85 -17.16 58.08 -59.14
N GLU A 86 -17.72 57.61 -58.04
CA GLU A 86 -19.08 57.96 -57.56
C GLU A 86 -19.25 59.48 -57.45
N HIS A 87 -18.28 60.18 -56.85
CA HIS A 87 -18.31 61.63 -56.74
C HIS A 87 -18.25 62.37 -58.09
N LEU A 88 -17.43 61.89 -59.02
CA LEU A 88 -17.31 62.45 -60.36
C LEU A 88 -18.57 62.22 -61.21
N VAL A 89 -19.24 61.07 -61.07
CA VAL A 89 -20.54 60.83 -61.72
C VAL A 89 -21.63 61.73 -61.15
N ALA A 90 -21.67 61.94 -59.82
CA ALA A 90 -22.61 62.84 -59.19
C ALA A 90 -22.43 64.31 -59.64
N GLN A 91 -21.22 64.66 -60.06
CA GLN A 91 -20.92 65.98 -60.67
C GLN A 91 -21.17 66.05 -62.17
N GLY A 92 -21.61 64.98 -62.80
CA GLY A 92 -21.82 64.91 -64.22
C GLY A 92 -20.56 64.85 -65.09
N SER A 93 -19.38 64.63 -64.47
CA SER A 93 -18.06 64.71 -65.13
C SER A 93 -17.66 63.40 -65.80
N VAL A 94 -18.32 62.23 -65.44
CA VAL A 94 -18.00 60.91 -65.88
C VAL A 94 -19.33 60.11 -66.15
N PRO A 95 -19.42 59.25 -67.17
CA PRO A 95 -20.63 58.49 -67.48
C PRO A 95 -20.85 57.37 -66.48
N GLN A 96 -22.12 56.98 -66.27
CA GLN A 96 -22.56 55.93 -65.34
C GLN A 96 -21.89 54.55 -65.65
N THR A 97 -21.63 54.26 -66.89
CA THR A 97 -20.93 53.03 -67.31
C THR A 97 -19.56 52.86 -66.68
N ARG A 98 -18.88 53.97 -66.40
CA ARG A 98 -17.58 53.93 -65.73
C ARG A 98 -17.70 53.57 -64.25
N LEU A 99 -18.74 54.05 -63.59
CA LEU A 99 -19.07 53.67 -62.23
C LEU A 99 -19.39 52.16 -62.17
N ASP A 100 -20.21 51.65 -63.06
CA ASP A 100 -20.60 50.23 -63.11
C ASP A 100 -19.38 49.30 -63.36
N GLU A 101 -18.42 49.74 -64.19
CA GLU A 101 -17.16 49.02 -64.39
C GLU A 101 -16.32 48.95 -63.10
N GLN A 102 -16.17 50.07 -62.41
CA GLN A 102 -15.39 50.20 -61.17
C GLN A 102 -16.04 49.38 -60.06
N LEU A 103 -17.39 49.43 -59.93
CA LEU A 103 -18.14 48.64 -58.98
C LEU A 103 -17.91 47.14 -59.21
N ARG A 104 -17.99 46.65 -60.47
CA ARG A 104 -17.72 45.23 -60.77
C ARG A 104 -16.31 44.83 -60.41
N ALA A 105 -15.29 45.67 -60.69
CA ALA A 105 -13.91 45.42 -60.29
C ALA A 105 -13.75 45.34 -58.79
N THR A 106 -14.32 46.29 -58.05
CA THR A 106 -14.28 46.30 -56.58
C THR A 106 -14.96 45.08 -55.97
N LEU A 107 -16.11 44.65 -56.48
CA LEU A 107 -16.81 43.43 -56.07
C LEU A 107 -15.97 42.17 -56.33
N ALA A 108 -15.21 42.14 -57.44
CA ALA A 108 -14.31 41.00 -57.74
C ALA A 108 -13.19 40.90 -56.67
N PHE A 109 -12.53 42.05 -56.33
CA PHE A 109 -11.52 42.05 -55.26
C PHE A 109 -12.12 41.68 -53.90
N ARG A 110 -13.30 42.17 -53.54
CA ARG A 110 -13.98 41.84 -52.28
C ARG A 110 -14.27 40.33 -52.23
N ARG A 111 -14.68 39.69 -53.32
CA ARG A 111 -14.89 38.26 -53.36
C ARG A 111 -13.57 37.48 -53.13
N THR A 112 -12.46 37.89 -53.77
CA THR A 112 -11.15 37.29 -53.54
C THR A 112 -10.70 37.37 -52.08
N VAL A 113 -10.85 38.54 -51.45
CA VAL A 113 -10.55 38.69 -50.02
C VAL A 113 -11.40 37.75 -49.18
N GLN A 114 -12.71 37.66 -49.43
CA GLN A 114 -13.60 36.78 -48.71
C GLN A 114 -13.24 35.27 -48.89
N GLU A 115 -12.84 34.87 -50.10
CA GLU A 115 -12.39 33.48 -50.38
C GLU A 115 -11.12 33.17 -49.57
N LEU A 116 -10.16 34.09 -49.48
CA LEU A 116 -8.94 33.91 -48.68
C LEU A 116 -9.21 33.91 -47.18
N GLU A 117 -10.11 34.77 -46.70
CA GLU A 117 -10.54 34.75 -45.28
C GLU A 117 -11.23 33.42 -44.89
N ASN A 118 -12.07 32.92 -45.79
CA ASN A 118 -12.72 31.60 -45.57
C ASN A 118 -11.69 30.47 -45.57
N ALA A 119 -10.69 30.49 -46.47
CA ALA A 119 -9.62 29.51 -46.50
C ALA A 119 -8.79 29.58 -45.18
N LEU A 120 -8.42 30.77 -44.74
CA LEU A 120 -7.68 30.98 -43.52
C LEU A 120 -8.46 30.51 -42.29
N ALA A 121 -9.79 30.70 -42.24
CA ALA A 121 -10.66 30.25 -41.17
C ALA A 121 -10.71 28.72 -41.02
N LEU A 122 -10.36 27.93 -42.05
CA LEU A 122 -10.30 26.47 -42.01
C LEU A 122 -8.99 25.95 -41.41
N ILE A 123 -7.91 26.73 -41.44
CA ILE A 123 -6.58 26.32 -40.94
C ILE A 123 -6.61 25.90 -39.45
N PRO A 124 -7.23 26.65 -38.51
CA PRO A 124 -7.31 26.22 -37.11
C PRO A 124 -7.99 24.86 -36.93
N VAL A 125 -9.08 24.62 -37.71
CA VAL A 125 -9.82 23.33 -37.63
C VAL A 125 -8.94 22.15 -38.09
N GLN A 126 -8.12 22.38 -39.14
CA GLN A 126 -7.15 21.40 -39.61
C GLN A 126 -6.05 21.17 -38.56
N GLY A 127 -5.57 22.22 -37.90
CA GLY A 127 -4.61 22.17 -36.79
C GLY A 127 -5.15 21.39 -35.62
N ASP A 128 -6.39 21.65 -35.19
CA ASP A 128 -7.02 20.89 -34.08
C ASP A 128 -7.14 19.42 -34.38
N ARG A 129 -7.50 19.07 -35.64
CA ARG A 129 -7.55 17.66 -36.07
C ARG A 129 -6.18 17.02 -35.99
N LEU A 130 -5.14 17.72 -36.46
CA LEU A 130 -3.76 17.23 -36.46
C LEU A 130 -3.23 17.06 -35.02
N ASN A 131 -3.48 18.03 -34.13
CA ASN A 131 -3.17 17.93 -32.74
C ASN A 131 -3.81 16.69 -32.06
N ALA A 132 -5.09 16.44 -32.33
CA ALA A 132 -5.77 15.24 -31.84
C ALA A 132 -5.15 13.93 -32.38
N GLN A 133 -4.60 13.93 -33.61
CA GLN A 133 -3.88 12.78 -34.13
C GLN A 133 -2.52 12.61 -33.46
N MET A 134 -1.77 13.69 -33.25
CA MET A 134 -0.51 13.69 -32.50
C MET A 134 -0.70 13.17 -31.07
N ASP A 135 -1.74 13.60 -30.36
CA ASP A 135 -2.03 13.14 -29.01
C ASP A 135 -2.34 11.63 -28.96
N ARG A 136 -3.09 11.11 -29.92
CA ARG A 136 -3.32 9.65 -30.05
C ARG A 136 -2.00 8.90 -30.29
N THR A 137 -1.10 9.45 -31.09
CA THR A 137 0.20 8.84 -31.36
C THR A 137 1.11 8.91 -30.13
N ARG A 138 1.10 10.00 -29.35
CA ARG A 138 1.80 10.11 -28.07
C ARG A 138 1.33 9.05 -27.07
N ILE A 139 0.02 8.78 -27.00
CA ILE A 139 -0.52 7.69 -26.17
C ILE A 139 -0.01 6.33 -26.65
N ARG A 140 0.13 6.13 -27.97
CA ARG A 140 0.69 4.89 -28.55
C ARG A 140 2.16 4.73 -28.18
N ILE A 141 2.94 5.79 -28.22
CA ILE A 141 4.34 5.82 -27.76
C ILE A 141 4.43 5.43 -26.29
N ALA A 142 3.67 6.08 -25.41
CA ALA A 142 3.67 5.80 -23.98
C ALA A 142 3.29 4.33 -23.65
N ARG A 143 2.40 3.74 -24.47
CA ARG A 143 2.07 2.31 -24.36
C ARG A 143 3.25 1.44 -24.77
N ALA A 144 3.89 1.73 -25.91
CA ALA A 144 5.03 0.97 -26.41
C ALA A 144 6.23 1.05 -25.43
N GLU A 145 6.51 2.22 -24.86
CA GLU A 145 7.55 2.41 -23.84
C GLU A 145 7.26 1.57 -22.59
N ARG A 146 6.00 1.56 -22.12
CA ARG A 146 5.59 0.72 -21.01
C ARG A 146 5.80 -0.76 -21.31
N ASP A 147 5.33 -1.23 -22.46
CA ASP A 147 5.44 -2.63 -22.85
C ASP A 147 6.93 -3.03 -23.00
N LEU A 148 7.76 -2.16 -23.53
CA LEU A 148 9.21 -2.34 -23.58
C LEU A 148 9.82 -2.41 -22.17
N SER A 149 9.42 -1.55 -21.24
CA SER A 149 9.90 -1.60 -19.88
C SER A 149 9.55 -2.92 -19.17
N LEU A 150 8.40 -3.50 -19.48
CA LEU A 150 7.93 -4.77 -18.93
C LEU A 150 8.66 -6.01 -19.48
N THR A 151 9.51 -5.85 -20.51
CA THR A 151 10.40 -6.93 -20.97
C THR A 151 11.52 -7.22 -19.98
N ARG A 152 11.85 -6.26 -19.10
CA ARG A 152 12.90 -6.40 -18.07
C ARG A 152 12.22 -6.62 -16.72
N LEU A 153 12.36 -7.79 -16.16
CA LEU A 153 11.86 -8.09 -14.82
C LEU A 153 12.95 -7.81 -13.78
N LEU A 154 12.67 -6.82 -12.94
CA LEU A 154 13.53 -6.47 -11.80
C LEU A 154 12.96 -7.10 -10.53
N ALA A 155 13.83 -7.41 -9.57
CA ALA A 155 13.44 -7.82 -8.22
C ALA A 155 12.77 -6.63 -7.51
N PRO A 156 11.50 -6.74 -7.04
CA PRO A 156 10.78 -5.64 -6.42
C PRO A 156 11.22 -5.34 -4.98
N PHE A 157 11.96 -6.26 -4.35
CA PHE A 157 12.52 -6.19 -3.00
C PHE A 157 13.63 -7.22 -2.87
N ASP A 158 14.43 -7.12 -1.82
CA ASP A 158 15.40 -8.16 -1.46
C ASP A 158 14.67 -9.48 -1.22
N MET A 159 14.96 -10.50 -2.05
CA MET A 159 14.21 -11.74 -2.02
C MET A 159 15.09 -12.98 -2.00
N ARG A 160 14.56 -14.04 -1.41
CA ARG A 160 15.04 -15.41 -1.58
C ARG A 160 14.15 -16.14 -2.57
N VAL A 161 14.73 -16.69 -3.62
CA VAL A 161 14.00 -17.47 -4.64
C VAL A 161 13.52 -18.77 -4.04
N THR A 162 12.22 -19.05 -4.10
CA THR A 162 11.61 -20.31 -3.63
C THR A 162 11.44 -21.31 -4.76
N SER A 163 11.06 -20.85 -5.96
CA SER A 163 10.93 -21.72 -7.13
C SER A 163 11.16 -20.96 -8.43
N ARG A 164 11.71 -21.64 -9.42
CA ARG A 164 11.81 -21.19 -10.81
C ARG A 164 10.93 -22.07 -11.68
N GLN A 165 10.11 -21.46 -12.56
CA GLN A 165 9.15 -22.17 -13.40
C GLN A 165 9.41 -21.99 -14.90
N VAL A 166 10.50 -21.32 -15.26
CA VAL A 166 10.87 -21.00 -16.64
C VAL A 166 12.36 -21.20 -16.87
N GLU A 167 12.73 -21.47 -18.12
CA GLU A 167 14.11 -21.64 -18.55
C GLU A 167 14.52 -20.55 -19.57
N ALA A 168 15.81 -20.33 -19.72
CA ALA A 168 16.34 -19.49 -20.79
C ALA A 168 15.91 -20.04 -22.16
N PHE A 169 15.63 -19.14 -23.11
CA PHE A 169 15.14 -19.43 -24.46
C PHE A 169 13.74 -20.04 -24.53
N GLN A 170 13.02 -20.09 -23.41
CA GLN A 170 11.62 -20.47 -23.40
C GLN A 170 10.73 -19.30 -23.82
N PHE A 171 9.71 -19.58 -24.64
CA PHE A 171 8.66 -18.61 -24.93
C PHE A 171 7.64 -18.57 -23.80
N VAL A 172 7.25 -17.36 -23.37
CA VAL A 172 6.27 -17.13 -22.29
C VAL A 172 5.13 -16.24 -22.79
N ASN A 173 3.94 -16.46 -22.22
CA ASN A 173 2.76 -15.64 -22.48
C ASN A 173 2.53 -14.67 -21.31
N ALA A 174 1.84 -13.56 -21.57
CA ALA A 174 1.38 -12.66 -20.51
C ALA A 174 0.52 -13.42 -19.48
N GLY A 175 0.75 -13.19 -18.18
CA GLY A 175 0.10 -13.89 -17.07
C GLY A 175 0.75 -15.23 -16.70
N GLN A 176 1.72 -15.72 -17.43
CA GLN A 176 2.41 -16.98 -17.12
C GLN A 176 3.31 -16.79 -15.88
N PRO A 177 3.23 -17.68 -14.87
CA PRO A 177 4.14 -17.68 -13.74
C PRO A 177 5.59 -17.94 -14.19
N LEU A 178 6.54 -17.16 -13.64
CA LEU A 178 7.95 -17.21 -14.00
C LEU A 178 8.80 -17.77 -12.85
N PHE A 179 8.62 -17.21 -11.68
CA PHE A 179 9.30 -17.65 -10.45
C PHE A 179 8.49 -17.18 -9.22
N ALA A 180 8.79 -17.80 -8.07
CA ALA A 180 8.33 -17.32 -6.77
C ALA A 180 9.55 -16.95 -5.90
N GLY A 181 9.39 -15.93 -5.09
CA GLY A 181 10.39 -15.46 -4.12
C GLY A 181 9.70 -14.90 -2.90
N GLU A 182 10.37 -14.99 -1.75
CA GLU A 182 9.94 -14.48 -0.45
C GLU A 182 10.82 -13.30 -0.06
N GLY A 183 10.24 -12.27 0.54
CA GLY A 183 11.00 -11.13 1.08
C GLY A 183 11.89 -11.56 2.24
N VAL A 184 13.08 -10.97 2.32
CA VAL A 184 14.07 -11.32 3.35
C VAL A 184 14.19 -10.29 4.47
N ALA A 185 13.61 -9.10 4.29
CA ALA A 185 13.71 -8.01 5.25
C ALA A 185 12.85 -8.25 6.51
N GLN A 186 11.72 -8.93 6.37
CA GLN A 186 10.76 -9.11 7.43
C GLN A 186 9.98 -10.40 7.24
N THR A 187 9.63 -11.06 8.34
CA THR A 187 8.73 -12.22 8.31
C THR A 187 7.54 -12.01 9.25
N GLU A 188 6.40 -12.55 8.85
CA GLU A 188 5.19 -12.54 9.67
C GLU A 188 4.94 -13.92 10.28
N ILE A 189 4.58 -13.92 11.56
CA ILE A 189 4.28 -15.11 12.32
C ILE A 189 2.83 -15.02 12.79
N VAL A 190 2.02 -15.97 12.40
CA VAL A 190 0.63 -16.06 12.85
C VAL A 190 0.56 -16.90 14.11
N ALA A 191 0.32 -16.25 15.25
CA ALA A 191 0.17 -16.89 16.54
C ALA A 191 -1.31 -17.01 16.92
N GLN A 192 -1.69 -18.16 17.49
CA GLN A 192 -3.02 -18.40 18.05
C GLN A 192 -2.97 -18.32 19.55
N ILE A 193 -3.60 -17.30 20.12
CA ILE A 193 -3.55 -17.01 21.55
C ILE A 193 -4.90 -17.31 22.18
N PRO A 194 -4.97 -18.09 23.28
CA PRO A 194 -6.22 -18.31 23.98
C PRO A 194 -6.88 -17.00 24.40
N VAL A 195 -8.18 -16.87 24.17
CA VAL A 195 -8.94 -15.63 24.39
C VAL A 195 -8.76 -15.05 25.78
N ASP A 196 -8.71 -15.92 26.80
CA ASP A 196 -8.55 -15.48 28.19
C ASP A 196 -7.16 -14.89 28.47
N GLY A 197 -6.12 -15.43 27.83
CA GLY A 197 -4.77 -14.87 27.88
C GLY A 197 -4.70 -13.52 27.18
N PHE A 198 -5.25 -13.43 25.99
CA PHE A 198 -5.28 -12.20 25.21
C PHE A 198 -6.07 -11.08 25.92
N ARG A 199 -7.24 -11.40 26.50
CA ARG A 199 -8.04 -10.43 27.28
C ARG A 199 -7.25 -9.83 28.45
N ARG A 200 -6.38 -10.59 29.12
CA ARG A 200 -5.52 -10.06 30.21
C ARG A 200 -4.54 -9.02 29.68
N ILE A 201 -3.90 -9.30 28.54
CA ILE A 201 -2.97 -8.36 27.91
C ILE A 201 -3.69 -7.07 27.52
N VAL A 202 -4.84 -7.17 26.85
CA VAL A 202 -5.64 -5.99 26.48
C VAL A 202 -6.12 -5.21 27.70
N THR A 203 -6.50 -5.90 28.77
CA THR A 203 -6.88 -5.26 30.05
C THR A 203 -5.73 -4.46 30.64
N ALA A 204 -4.52 -5.01 30.58
CA ALA A 204 -3.32 -4.31 31.06
C ALA A 204 -3.01 -3.08 30.19
N VAL A 205 -3.12 -3.21 28.86
CA VAL A 205 -2.91 -2.11 27.91
C VAL A 205 -3.91 -0.98 28.12
N LEU A 206 -5.19 -1.31 28.33
CA LEU A 206 -6.24 -0.31 28.52
C LEU A 206 -6.25 0.27 29.95
N GLY A 207 -5.44 -0.24 30.87
CA GLY A 207 -5.44 0.17 32.26
C GLY A 207 -6.78 -0.09 32.98
N ALA A 208 -7.61 -0.99 32.45
CA ALA A 208 -8.94 -1.26 32.96
C ALA A 208 -8.86 -2.07 34.26
N GLY A 209 -9.69 -1.73 35.26
CA GLY A 209 -9.80 -2.47 36.52
C GLY A 209 -10.45 -3.85 36.35
N THR A 210 -11.24 -4.05 35.28
CA THR A 210 -11.96 -5.29 34.98
C THR A 210 -11.54 -5.80 33.59
N LEU A 211 -11.73 -7.11 33.32
CA LEU A 211 -11.40 -7.71 32.04
C LEU A 211 -12.08 -6.96 30.88
N ALA A 212 -11.30 -6.60 29.86
CA ALA A 212 -11.78 -5.90 28.69
C ALA A 212 -12.91 -6.67 27.98
N PRO A 213 -13.97 -5.98 27.55
CA PRO A 213 -15.00 -6.58 26.69
C PRO A 213 -14.43 -7.08 25.36
N LEU A 214 -14.99 -8.15 24.82
CA LEU A 214 -14.51 -8.78 23.59
C LEU A 214 -14.53 -7.84 22.37
N ASP A 215 -15.48 -6.91 22.32
CA ASP A 215 -15.63 -5.92 21.26
C ASP A 215 -14.54 -4.85 21.19
N ARG A 216 -13.81 -4.65 22.31
CA ARG A 216 -12.69 -3.69 22.40
C ARG A 216 -11.31 -4.32 22.20
N MET A 217 -11.23 -5.64 22.05
CA MET A 217 -9.95 -6.35 21.99
C MET A 217 -9.13 -6.02 20.75
N HIS A 218 -9.78 -5.80 19.62
CA HIS A 218 -9.13 -5.51 18.34
C HIS A 218 -8.81 -4.02 18.13
N ALA A 219 -9.35 -3.14 18.99
CA ALA A 219 -9.10 -1.70 18.92
C ALA A 219 -8.00 -1.22 19.89
N ALA A 220 -7.40 -2.14 20.66
CA ALA A 220 -6.33 -1.81 21.61
C ALA A 220 -5.03 -1.53 20.85
N ASP A 221 -4.37 -0.44 21.21
CA ASP A 221 -3.00 -0.17 20.74
C ASP A 221 -2.02 -1.14 21.41
N MET A 222 -1.49 -2.08 20.62
CA MET A 222 -0.59 -3.12 21.07
C MET A 222 0.89 -2.70 21.08
N SER A 223 1.20 -1.44 20.77
CA SER A 223 2.58 -0.93 20.70
C SER A 223 3.35 -1.05 22.03
N GLY A 224 2.62 -1.09 23.16
CA GLY A 224 3.18 -1.31 24.50
C GLY A 224 3.31 -2.78 24.91
N VAL A 225 2.97 -3.73 24.04
CA VAL A 225 3.08 -5.18 24.32
C VAL A 225 4.41 -5.69 23.82
N GLY A 226 5.24 -6.21 24.73
CA GLY A 226 6.44 -6.96 24.39
C GLY A 226 6.08 -8.29 23.72
N ALA A 227 6.77 -8.65 22.65
CA ALA A 227 6.63 -9.93 22.01
C ALA A 227 8.01 -10.58 21.83
N GLU A 228 8.13 -11.83 22.22
CA GLU A 228 9.30 -12.66 22.01
C GLU A 228 8.88 -13.92 21.31
N VAL A 229 9.67 -14.30 20.31
CA VAL A 229 9.44 -15.53 19.55
C VAL A 229 10.57 -16.50 19.83
N ARG A 230 10.25 -17.75 20.10
CA ARG A 230 11.20 -18.80 20.38
C ARG A 230 11.01 -19.97 19.43
N LEU A 231 12.10 -20.51 18.92
CA LEU A 231 12.05 -21.73 18.11
C LEU A 231 11.69 -22.93 19.00
N ALA A 232 10.61 -23.62 18.66
CA ALA A 232 10.10 -24.72 19.48
C ALA A 232 11.17 -25.82 19.67
N GLY A 233 11.40 -26.19 20.94
CA GLY A 233 12.38 -27.20 21.32
C GLY A 233 13.84 -26.72 21.41
N THR A 234 14.05 -25.42 21.35
CA THR A 234 15.38 -24.81 21.51
C THR A 234 15.32 -23.60 22.45
N GLU A 235 16.47 -23.11 22.87
CA GLU A 235 16.61 -21.85 23.63
C GLU A 235 16.76 -20.60 22.71
N ILE A 236 16.69 -20.78 21.38
CA ILE A 236 16.84 -19.69 20.43
C ILE A 236 15.59 -18.84 20.46
N ALA A 237 15.73 -17.62 20.93
CA ALA A 237 14.64 -16.64 21.05
C ALA A 237 15.09 -15.28 20.54
N GLY A 238 14.16 -14.50 20.07
CA GLY A 238 14.41 -13.14 19.59
C GLY A 238 13.18 -12.25 19.66
N PRO A 239 13.38 -10.94 19.59
CA PRO A 239 12.31 -9.97 19.68
C PRO A 239 11.40 -10.00 18.47
N ALA A 240 10.12 -9.76 18.71
CA ALA A 240 9.12 -9.56 17.69
C ALA A 240 8.23 -8.36 18.07
N ARG A 241 7.45 -7.89 17.12
CA ARG A 241 6.45 -6.83 17.35
C ARG A 241 5.06 -7.35 16.96
N VAL A 242 4.05 -6.95 17.73
CA VAL A 242 2.66 -7.18 17.33
C VAL A 242 2.36 -6.26 16.14
N ALA A 243 2.17 -6.86 14.96
CA ALA A 243 1.85 -6.14 13.74
C ALA A 243 0.34 -5.92 13.60
N GLN A 244 -0.44 -6.98 13.88
CA GLN A 244 -1.89 -6.95 13.71
C GLN A 244 -2.56 -7.94 14.65
N VAL A 245 -3.77 -7.61 15.10
CA VAL A 245 -4.69 -8.52 15.76
C VAL A 245 -5.88 -8.74 14.82
N GLU A 246 -6.15 -9.97 14.45
CA GLU A 246 -7.29 -10.27 13.60
C GLU A 246 -8.62 -10.06 14.36
N ALA A 247 -9.61 -9.53 13.64
CA ALA A 247 -10.90 -9.15 14.22
C ALA A 247 -11.82 -10.35 14.58
N GLY A 248 -11.34 -11.58 14.48
CA GLY A 248 -12.13 -12.79 14.66
C GLY A 248 -11.65 -13.65 15.82
N LEU A 249 -12.60 -14.28 16.53
CA LEU A 249 -12.35 -15.39 17.44
C LEU A 249 -12.60 -16.69 16.67
N ASP A 250 -11.62 -17.59 16.64
CA ASP A 250 -11.88 -18.96 16.14
C ASP A 250 -12.79 -19.69 17.16
N PRO A 251 -14.04 -20.02 16.77
CA PRO A 251 -15.00 -20.64 17.71
C PRO A 251 -14.61 -22.07 18.08
N ARG A 252 -13.80 -22.75 17.27
CA ARG A 252 -13.37 -24.15 17.53
C ARG A 252 -12.26 -24.21 18.56
N THR A 253 -11.27 -23.35 18.42
CA THR A 253 -10.08 -23.33 19.27
C THR A 253 -10.22 -22.32 20.40
N ARG A 254 -11.16 -21.36 20.34
CA ARG A 254 -11.32 -20.22 21.24
C ARG A 254 -10.04 -19.38 21.35
N THR A 255 -9.39 -19.17 20.19
CA THR A 255 -8.16 -18.40 20.08
C THR A 255 -8.40 -17.13 19.26
N VAL A 256 -7.61 -16.10 19.56
CA VAL A 256 -7.47 -14.90 18.74
C VAL A 256 -6.19 -15.04 17.93
N GLN A 257 -6.26 -14.74 16.64
CA GLN A 257 -5.07 -14.69 15.79
C GLN A 257 -4.37 -13.35 15.95
N VAL A 258 -3.08 -13.42 16.27
CA VAL A 258 -2.20 -12.26 16.38
C VAL A 258 -1.06 -12.45 15.38
N VAL A 259 -0.89 -11.48 14.50
CA VAL A 259 0.22 -11.46 13.56
C VAL A 259 1.38 -10.70 14.19
N LEU A 260 2.49 -11.37 14.31
CA LEU A 260 3.75 -10.80 14.80
C LEU A 260 4.68 -10.58 13.63
N SER A 261 5.47 -9.53 13.70
CA SER A 261 6.50 -9.20 12.73
C SER A 261 7.87 -9.34 13.39
N VAL A 262 8.76 -10.05 12.70
CA VAL A 262 10.19 -10.16 13.04
C VAL A 262 10.99 -9.47 11.95
N ASP A 263 11.75 -8.47 12.34
CA ASP A 263 12.71 -7.81 11.47
C ASP A 263 13.99 -8.68 11.39
N THR A 264 14.65 -8.69 10.25
CA THR A 264 15.88 -9.48 10.02
C THR A 264 15.71 -10.99 10.31
N PRO A 265 14.74 -11.69 9.67
CA PRO A 265 14.46 -13.10 9.98
C PRO A 265 15.63 -14.05 9.66
N TYR A 266 16.57 -13.64 8.83
CA TYR A 266 17.76 -14.43 8.48
C TYR A 266 18.94 -14.26 9.46
N ASP A 267 18.83 -13.34 10.43
CA ASP A 267 19.76 -13.10 11.53
C ASP A 267 19.00 -13.09 12.85
N PHE A 268 18.22 -14.17 13.10
CA PHE A 268 17.31 -14.26 14.23
C PHE A 268 17.99 -14.85 15.47
N GLY A 269 17.78 -14.21 16.60
CA GLY A 269 18.34 -14.62 17.88
C GLY A 269 19.84 -14.39 18.01
N ALA A 270 20.40 -14.82 19.13
CA ALA A 270 21.83 -14.63 19.43
C ALA A 270 22.76 -15.44 18.50
N ASP A 271 22.25 -16.52 17.93
CA ASP A 271 23.03 -17.46 17.08
C ASP A 271 22.92 -17.15 15.57
N GLY A 272 22.17 -16.11 15.18
CA GLY A 272 21.98 -15.75 13.77
C GLY A 272 21.29 -16.84 12.93
N MET A 273 20.39 -17.62 13.53
CA MET A 273 19.71 -18.70 12.83
C MET A 273 18.57 -18.16 11.95
N PRO A 274 18.48 -18.55 10.67
CA PRO A 274 17.41 -18.07 9.81
C PRO A 274 16.04 -18.64 10.21
N LEU A 275 15.03 -17.76 10.35
CA LEU A 275 13.63 -18.14 10.38
C LEU A 275 13.15 -18.37 8.96
N VAL A 276 12.72 -19.59 8.67
CA VAL A 276 12.17 -19.94 7.35
C VAL A 276 10.71 -20.37 7.48
N ALA A 277 9.98 -20.30 6.36
CA ALA A 277 8.57 -20.67 6.32
C ALA A 277 8.32 -22.10 6.85
N ASN A 278 7.17 -22.29 7.49
CA ASN A 278 6.75 -23.56 8.11
C ASN A 278 7.54 -24.02 9.35
N MET A 279 8.30 -23.16 9.99
CA MET A 279 8.85 -23.44 11.32
C MET A 279 7.77 -23.36 12.42
N TYR A 280 7.87 -24.24 13.41
CA TYR A 280 7.04 -24.15 14.62
C TYR A 280 7.71 -23.25 15.65
N LEU A 281 6.99 -22.21 16.03
CA LEU A 281 7.46 -21.17 16.94
C LEU A 281 6.55 -21.08 18.15
N ALA A 282 7.13 -20.88 19.32
CA ALA A 282 6.42 -20.46 20.53
C ALA A 282 6.47 -18.94 20.61
N VAL A 283 5.38 -18.32 21.05
CA VAL A 283 5.26 -16.87 21.18
C VAL A 283 4.92 -16.53 22.61
N ASP A 284 5.74 -15.68 23.21
CA ASP A 284 5.51 -15.09 24.53
C ASP A 284 5.14 -13.62 24.38
N LEU A 285 3.93 -13.25 24.82
CA LEU A 285 3.46 -11.87 24.87
C LEU A 285 3.49 -11.35 26.29
N THR A 286 4.11 -10.19 26.47
CA THR A 286 4.22 -9.52 27.77
C THR A 286 3.52 -8.18 27.73
N GLY A 287 2.42 -8.05 28.46
CA GLY A 287 1.70 -6.79 28.63
C GLY A 287 2.45 -5.81 29.53
N PRO A 288 2.04 -4.52 29.53
CA PRO A 288 2.57 -3.55 30.46
C PRO A 288 2.34 -3.99 31.94
N PRO A 289 3.21 -3.56 32.85
CA PRO A 289 3.08 -3.94 34.27
C PRO A 289 1.75 -3.46 34.87
N LEU A 290 1.06 -4.37 35.52
CA LEU A 290 -0.15 -4.03 36.25
C LEU A 290 0.20 -3.35 37.59
N PRO A 291 -0.69 -2.51 38.16
CA PRO A 291 -0.50 -1.96 39.47
C PRO A 291 -0.33 -3.10 40.52
N PRO A 292 0.41 -2.86 41.60
CA PRO A 292 0.62 -3.87 42.65
C PRO A 292 -0.71 -4.46 43.18
N ARG A 293 -0.79 -5.79 43.22
CA ARG A 293 -1.97 -6.53 43.68
C ARG A 293 -1.57 -7.60 44.67
N VAL A 294 -2.51 -7.97 45.55
CA VAL A 294 -2.31 -9.12 46.45
C VAL A 294 -2.37 -10.42 45.61
N VAL A 295 -1.36 -11.23 45.79
CA VAL A 295 -1.24 -12.54 45.11
C VAL A 295 -1.27 -13.62 46.20
N LEU A 296 -2.15 -14.59 46.01
CA LEU A 296 -2.26 -15.75 46.92
C LEU A 296 -2.09 -17.04 46.11
N PRO A 297 -1.59 -18.11 46.72
CA PRO A 297 -1.66 -19.43 46.10
C PRO A 297 -3.12 -19.78 45.77
N ASP A 298 -3.38 -20.38 44.59
CA ASP A 298 -4.75 -20.66 44.13
C ASP A 298 -5.56 -21.54 45.09
N HIS A 299 -4.87 -22.46 45.79
CA HIS A 299 -5.47 -23.32 46.78
C HIS A 299 -5.89 -22.58 48.07
N ALA A 300 -5.50 -21.34 48.27
CA ALA A 300 -5.95 -20.51 49.40
C ALA A 300 -7.30 -19.84 49.14
N VAL A 301 -7.80 -19.88 47.90
CA VAL A 301 -9.06 -19.24 47.51
C VAL A 301 -10.12 -20.31 47.28
N HIS A 302 -11.06 -20.48 48.19
CA HIS A 302 -12.16 -21.45 48.10
C HIS A 302 -13.46 -20.73 47.81
N GLU A 303 -14.11 -21.08 46.68
CA GLU A 303 -15.42 -20.52 46.30
C GLU A 303 -15.52 -18.98 46.37
N GLY A 304 -14.43 -18.26 45.97
CA GLY A 304 -14.41 -16.78 46.06
C GLY A 304 -14.22 -16.21 47.46
N ARG A 305 -13.74 -17.02 48.40
CA ARG A 305 -13.45 -16.62 49.78
C ARG A 305 -12.06 -17.05 50.18
N VAL A 306 -11.48 -16.30 51.10
CA VAL A 306 -10.22 -16.65 51.76
C VAL A 306 -10.42 -16.73 53.27
N LEU A 307 -9.58 -17.53 53.91
CA LEU A 307 -9.51 -17.66 55.36
C LEU A 307 -8.47 -16.67 55.88
N ILE A 308 -8.86 -15.72 56.75
CA ILE A 308 -7.98 -14.73 57.34
C ILE A 308 -7.94 -14.94 58.86
N MET A 309 -6.78 -14.72 59.44
CA MET A 309 -6.65 -14.68 60.88
C MET A 309 -6.70 -13.20 61.34
N ASP A 310 -7.73 -12.86 62.09
CA ASP A 310 -7.90 -11.51 62.64
C ASP A 310 -6.82 -11.17 63.70
N ALA A 311 -6.81 -9.89 64.17
CA ALA A 311 -5.86 -9.42 65.16
C ALA A 311 -6.00 -10.14 66.58
N GLN A 312 -7.13 -10.80 66.82
CA GLN A 312 -7.41 -11.59 67.99
C GLN A 312 -7.10 -13.09 67.82
N GLY A 313 -6.52 -13.48 66.69
CA GLY A 313 -6.17 -14.86 66.39
C GLY A 313 -7.37 -15.74 66.02
N ARG A 314 -8.46 -15.17 65.51
CA ARG A 314 -9.68 -15.91 65.19
C ARG A 314 -9.82 -15.99 63.63
N LEU A 315 -10.48 -17.06 63.20
CA LEU A 315 -10.79 -17.31 61.78
C LEU A 315 -11.89 -16.36 61.32
N GLU A 316 -11.61 -15.62 60.24
CA GLU A 316 -12.56 -14.84 59.47
C GLU A 316 -12.66 -15.41 58.06
N LEU A 317 -13.90 -15.63 57.60
CA LEU A 317 -14.16 -15.97 56.18
C LEU A 317 -14.48 -14.68 55.46
N ARG A 318 -13.60 -14.28 54.54
CA ARG A 318 -13.78 -13.01 53.79
C ARG A 318 -13.95 -13.30 52.31
N ALA A 319 -14.96 -12.69 51.70
CA ALA A 319 -15.12 -12.72 50.27
C ALA A 319 -14.01 -11.93 49.58
N VAL A 320 -13.47 -12.47 48.50
CA VAL A 320 -12.42 -11.83 47.69
C VAL A 320 -12.85 -11.75 46.27
N ASP A 321 -12.43 -10.68 45.60
CA ASP A 321 -12.61 -10.51 44.15
C ASP A 321 -11.33 -10.95 43.47
N VAL A 322 -11.41 -12.06 42.71
CA VAL A 322 -10.29 -12.63 41.96
C VAL A 322 -10.27 -12.02 40.59
N ALA A 323 -9.28 -11.20 40.28
CA ALA A 323 -9.10 -10.61 38.96
C ALA A 323 -8.82 -11.69 37.88
N PHE A 324 -7.87 -12.59 38.16
CA PHE A 324 -7.54 -13.73 37.31
C PHE A 324 -6.65 -14.75 38.07
N ARG A 325 -6.45 -15.92 37.43
CA ARG A 325 -5.54 -16.96 37.94
C ARG A 325 -4.44 -17.22 36.93
N GLN A 326 -3.20 -17.37 37.42
CA GLN A 326 -2.04 -17.63 36.56
C GLN A 326 -0.95 -18.37 37.32
N GLY A 327 -0.34 -19.39 36.75
CA GLY A 327 0.80 -20.09 37.35
C GLY A 327 0.54 -20.69 38.74
N GLY A 328 -0.69 -21.16 39.04
CA GLY A 328 -1.07 -21.68 40.32
C GLY A 328 -1.30 -20.59 41.39
N GLN A 329 -1.40 -19.34 40.99
CA GLN A 329 -1.66 -18.18 41.88
C GLN A 329 -2.98 -17.50 41.49
N ALA A 330 -3.70 -17.00 42.47
CA ALA A 330 -4.86 -16.14 42.33
C ALA A 330 -4.44 -14.68 42.59
N ILE A 331 -4.65 -13.83 41.61
CA ILE A 331 -4.39 -12.40 41.69
C ILE A 331 -5.70 -11.72 42.08
N LEU A 332 -5.69 -11.04 43.23
CA LEU A 332 -6.88 -10.43 43.79
C LEU A 332 -7.05 -8.98 43.28
N GLN A 333 -8.29 -8.60 43.01
CA GLN A 333 -8.67 -7.22 42.75
C GLN A 333 -8.99 -6.47 44.06
N GLY A 334 -9.43 -7.20 45.08
CA GLY A 334 -9.75 -6.68 46.37
C GLY A 334 -10.16 -7.76 47.38
N GLY A 335 -10.41 -7.36 48.61
CA GLY A 335 -10.86 -8.24 49.70
C GLY A 335 -9.78 -8.62 50.73
N VAL A 336 -8.49 -8.45 50.39
CA VAL A 336 -7.37 -8.64 51.32
C VAL A 336 -6.44 -7.45 51.23
N GLU A 337 -6.00 -6.93 52.39
CA GLU A 337 -5.04 -5.83 52.47
C GLU A 337 -3.61 -6.35 52.65
N PRO A 338 -2.60 -5.61 52.16
CA PRO A 338 -1.21 -5.95 52.46
C PRO A 338 -0.92 -5.98 53.96
N GLY A 339 -0.32 -7.08 54.41
CA GLY A 339 -0.01 -7.29 55.86
C GLY A 339 -1.03 -8.14 56.60
N GLU A 340 -2.18 -8.46 56.05
CA GLU A 340 -3.13 -9.40 56.65
C GLU A 340 -2.58 -10.85 56.57
N ARG A 341 -2.95 -11.65 57.55
CA ARG A 341 -2.52 -13.06 57.65
C ARG A 341 -3.54 -13.97 57.03
N VAL A 342 -3.22 -14.50 55.83
CA VAL A 342 -4.05 -15.46 55.11
C VAL A 342 -3.68 -16.88 55.55
N VAL A 343 -4.66 -17.70 55.83
CA VAL A 343 -4.50 -19.11 56.18
C VAL A 343 -4.38 -19.94 54.91
N LEU A 344 -3.24 -20.55 54.70
CA LEU A 344 -2.97 -21.38 53.52
C LEU A 344 -3.35 -22.85 53.70
N THR A 345 -3.46 -23.29 54.98
CA THR A 345 -3.82 -24.68 55.31
C THR A 345 -5.33 -24.86 55.35
N ASP A 346 -5.78 -26.00 54.88
CA ASP A 346 -7.21 -26.33 54.86
C ASP A 346 -7.71 -26.53 56.32
N VAL A 347 -8.61 -25.68 56.76
CA VAL A 347 -9.20 -25.76 58.12
C VAL A 347 -10.60 -26.36 58.00
N VAL A 348 -10.75 -27.64 58.38
CA VAL A 348 -12.05 -28.33 58.31
C VAL A 348 -12.53 -28.63 59.78
N PRO A 349 -13.74 -28.22 60.16
CA PRO A 349 -14.63 -27.28 59.47
C PRO A 349 -14.18 -25.80 59.66
N ALA A 350 -14.33 -24.99 58.56
CA ALA A 350 -14.04 -23.57 58.57
C ALA A 350 -15.20 -22.78 59.25
N ILE A 351 -15.15 -22.63 60.55
CA ILE A 351 -16.18 -21.92 61.31
C ILE A 351 -15.64 -20.53 61.70
N ALA A 352 -16.33 -19.46 61.32
CA ALA A 352 -15.96 -18.10 61.68
C ALA A 352 -15.88 -17.93 63.23
N GLY A 353 -14.87 -17.20 63.71
CA GLY A 353 -14.64 -16.96 65.10
C GLY A 353 -13.84 -18.05 65.82
N ARG A 354 -13.52 -19.16 65.19
CA ARG A 354 -12.66 -20.22 65.79
C ARG A 354 -11.25 -19.68 65.99
N ARG A 355 -10.68 -19.97 67.18
CA ARG A 355 -9.29 -19.60 67.45
C ARG A 355 -8.33 -20.44 66.59
N LEU A 356 -7.41 -19.77 65.98
CA LEU A 356 -6.32 -20.35 65.24
C LEU A 356 -5.02 -20.32 65.96
N ARG A 357 -4.18 -21.32 65.81
CA ARG A 357 -2.81 -21.36 66.28
C ARG A 357 -1.90 -21.42 65.01
N ILE A 358 -0.92 -20.55 65.02
CA ILE A 358 0.11 -20.60 63.96
C ILE A 358 0.89 -21.90 64.14
N ALA A 359 0.91 -22.74 63.13
CA ALA A 359 1.81 -23.89 63.14
C ALA A 359 3.23 -23.38 62.86
N ASP A 360 4.17 -23.68 63.76
CA ASP A 360 5.59 -23.45 63.47
C ASP A 360 6.00 -24.40 62.36
N THR A 361 6.02 -23.91 61.14
CA THR A 361 6.71 -24.56 60.03
C THR A 361 8.18 -24.33 60.27
N GLY A 362 8.85 -25.31 60.88
CA GLY A 362 10.30 -25.36 60.92
C GLY A 362 10.79 -25.30 59.46
N VAL A 363 11.35 -24.16 59.08
CA VAL A 363 12.12 -24.02 57.84
C VAL A 363 13.33 -24.90 58.02
N THR A 364 13.34 -26.06 57.39
CA THR A 364 14.58 -26.77 57.12
C THR A 364 15.24 -26.04 55.94
N GLU A 365 16.43 -25.52 56.17
CA GLU A 365 17.34 -24.92 55.22
C GLU A 365 17.54 -25.80 53.98
#